data_4c10b9f8cb59d83a3a00be1e662b87fd
#
_entry.id   4c10b9f8cb59d83a3a00be1e662b87fd
#
_cell.length_a   1.000
_cell.length_b   1.000
_cell.length_c   1.000
_cell.angle_alpha   90.00
_cell.angle_beta   90.00
_cell.angle_gamma   90.00
#
_symmetry.space_group_name_H-M   'P 1'
#
loop_
_entity.id
_entity.type
_entity.pdbx_description
1 polymer ?
#
loop_
_entity_poly.entity_id
_entity_poly.type
_entity_poly.pdbx_seq_one_letter_code
_entity_poly.pdbx_strand_id
1 'polypeptide(L)'
;MSEQLAKKCQGDHTHQPLVGGRCKDAAFYPAPLVRAILRGIALQNKQDHLSLNAMEEETDTLSKVCGIPLLAAKIPFIDFGEPKRSAIPRMSGGTVPVIYAETNFRSRYIDEYTGEQLPPHLIRDAIIDELDYFNSKVWQISTIDEMKKIPDYILVRSRWVLCNKGDSDDPDVRARLVACEINKDGTSNASFSASTPPLEAKKILFTKYASSPRSKKLRISFVDIRKAYFNGVPERAIYMSLPKELGLHPGLVARQVRCVYGTRDAGKIWEDCYTQVLEASGFVAGASNPCIFYHATRDLSVVVHGDDFTALGSDKNLDWYEAKLAESFELKIRGRLGEGCTGPQQIRILNRIVTLDDTGLT
;
A
#
# COMPACT_ATOMS: atom_id res chain seq x y z
N MET A 1 -25.14 -3.78 9.07
CA MET A 1 -25.56 -3.16 7.79
C MET A 1 -26.99 -2.70 7.97
N SER A 2 -27.30 -1.39 7.80
CA SER A 2 -28.65 -0.92 7.99
C SER A 2 -29.58 -1.51 6.90
N GLU A 3 -30.83 -1.85 7.24
CA GLU A 3 -31.84 -2.37 6.29
C GLU A 3 -32.01 -1.48 5.07
N GLN A 4 -31.70 -0.18 5.16
CA GLN A 4 -31.78 0.78 4.08
C GLN A 4 -30.74 0.57 2.96
N LEU A 5 -29.63 -0.12 3.24
CA LEU A 5 -28.55 -0.44 2.29
C LEU A 5 -28.64 -1.88 1.78
N ALA A 6 -29.51 -2.71 2.33
CA ALA A 6 -29.67 -4.13 1.99
C ALA A 6 -30.49 -4.34 0.69
N LYS A 7 -30.47 -3.44 -0.27
CA LYS A 7 -31.13 -3.63 -1.57
C LYS A 7 -30.31 -4.54 -2.45
N LYS A 8 -30.89 -5.70 -2.83
CA LYS A 8 -30.30 -6.55 -3.85
C LYS A 8 -30.57 -6.00 -5.24
N CYS A 9 -29.60 -6.15 -6.15
CA CYS A 9 -29.79 -5.87 -7.56
C CYS A 9 -30.92 -6.76 -8.10
N GLN A 10 -31.90 -6.16 -8.80
CA GLN A 10 -33.04 -6.86 -9.38
C GLN A 10 -32.75 -7.45 -10.76
N GLY A 11 -31.53 -7.21 -11.31
CA GLY A 11 -31.11 -7.76 -12.59
C GLY A 11 -31.69 -7.06 -13.82
N ASP A 12 -32.31 -5.90 -13.63
CA ASP A 12 -32.96 -5.10 -14.68
C ASP A 12 -32.01 -4.24 -15.52
N HIS A 13 -30.69 -4.35 -15.24
CA HIS A 13 -29.64 -3.64 -15.94
C HIS A 13 -28.37 -4.46 -16.10
N THR A 14 -27.53 -4.07 -17.07
CA THR A 14 -26.24 -4.71 -17.33
C THR A 14 -25.16 -4.11 -16.44
N HIS A 15 -24.51 -4.94 -15.64
CA HIS A 15 -23.33 -4.52 -14.85
C HIS A 15 -22.13 -4.30 -15.77
N GLN A 16 -21.55 -3.09 -15.75
CA GLN A 16 -20.33 -2.78 -16.48
C GLN A 16 -19.11 -2.95 -15.56
N PRO A 17 -18.05 -3.65 -16.03
CA PRO A 17 -16.83 -3.77 -15.26
C PRO A 17 -16.12 -2.41 -15.14
N LEU A 18 -15.59 -2.14 -13.94
CA LEU A 18 -14.82 -0.93 -13.63
C LEU A 18 -13.37 -1.07 -14.11
N VAL A 19 -13.15 -1.00 -15.43
CA VAL A 19 -11.85 -1.08 -16.08
C VAL A 19 -11.60 0.17 -16.93
N GLY A 20 -10.35 0.50 -17.19
CA GLY A 20 -9.98 1.55 -18.13
C GLY A 20 -10.43 2.95 -17.69
N GLY A 21 -10.13 3.38 -16.47
CA GLY A 21 -10.43 4.72 -15.97
C GLY A 21 -11.85 4.92 -15.42
N ARG A 22 -12.77 4.00 -15.65
CA ARG A 22 -14.16 4.07 -15.15
C ARG A 22 -14.27 4.05 -13.61
N CYS A 23 -13.21 3.69 -12.91
CA CYS A 23 -13.12 3.80 -11.45
C CYS A 23 -13.23 5.25 -10.96
N LYS A 24 -12.81 6.25 -11.76
CA LYS A 24 -12.96 7.67 -11.41
C LYS A 24 -14.43 8.08 -11.32
N ASP A 25 -15.22 7.67 -12.31
CA ASP A 25 -16.65 8.00 -12.37
C ASP A 25 -17.44 7.22 -11.32
N ALA A 26 -17.03 6.01 -11.00
CA ALA A 26 -17.60 5.20 -9.92
C ALA A 26 -17.26 5.72 -8.51
N ALA A 27 -16.23 6.54 -8.38
CA ALA A 27 -15.88 7.20 -7.11
C ALA A 27 -16.86 8.35 -6.76
N PHE A 28 -17.65 8.84 -7.74
CA PHE A 28 -18.72 9.79 -7.50
C PHE A 28 -20.02 9.04 -7.17
N TYR A 29 -20.28 8.85 -5.90
CA TYR A 29 -21.55 8.26 -5.48
C TYR A 29 -22.72 9.17 -5.86
N PRO A 30 -23.77 8.63 -6.51
CA PRO A 30 -24.98 9.41 -6.80
C PRO A 30 -25.53 10.03 -5.51
N ALA A 31 -25.94 11.29 -5.57
CA ALA A 31 -26.45 12.01 -4.41
C ALA A 31 -27.59 11.29 -3.63
N PRO A 32 -28.49 10.49 -4.27
CA PRO A 32 -29.44 9.64 -3.55
C PRO A 32 -28.78 8.55 -2.69
N LEU A 33 -27.69 7.93 -3.17
CA LEU A 33 -26.96 6.90 -2.43
C LEU A 33 -26.21 7.51 -1.24
N VAL A 34 -25.54 8.65 -1.45
CA VAL A 34 -24.88 9.39 -0.36
C VAL A 34 -25.89 9.78 0.73
N ARG A 35 -27.07 10.28 0.34
CA ARG A 35 -28.14 10.59 1.30
C ARG A 35 -28.66 9.36 2.04
N ALA A 36 -28.76 8.20 1.37
CA ALA A 36 -29.17 6.95 2.02
C ALA A 36 -28.13 6.45 3.02
N ILE A 37 -26.85 6.55 2.66
CA ILE A 37 -25.72 6.24 3.54
C ILE A 37 -25.76 7.15 4.77
N LEU A 38 -25.84 8.47 4.58
CA LEU A 38 -25.86 9.43 5.69
C LEU A 38 -27.09 9.25 6.61
N ARG A 39 -28.26 8.89 6.08
CA ARG A 39 -29.43 8.54 6.89
C ARG A 39 -29.22 7.27 7.70
N GLY A 40 -28.66 6.23 7.08
CA GLY A 40 -28.31 4.98 7.76
C GLY A 40 -27.33 5.22 8.91
N ILE A 41 -26.32 6.05 8.65
CA ILE A 41 -25.33 6.50 9.64
C ILE A 41 -26.00 7.25 10.79
N ALA A 42 -26.86 8.23 10.51
CA ALA A 42 -27.55 9.01 11.54
C ALA A 42 -28.48 8.15 12.43
N LEU A 43 -29.11 7.10 11.84
CA LEU A 43 -29.90 6.14 12.59
C LEU A 43 -29.04 5.24 13.48
N GLN A 44 -27.91 4.75 12.95
CA GLN A 44 -26.95 3.93 13.71
C GLN A 44 -26.37 4.72 14.89
N ASN A 45 -25.98 5.99 14.68
CA ASN A 45 -25.47 6.86 15.73
C ASN A 45 -26.47 7.11 16.86
N LYS A 46 -27.77 7.16 16.55
CA LYS A 46 -28.80 7.26 17.60
C LYS A 46 -28.90 5.99 18.42
N GLN A 47 -28.62 4.83 17.83
CA GLN A 47 -28.65 3.54 18.54
C GLN A 47 -27.38 3.31 19.36
N ASP A 48 -26.22 3.67 18.82
CA ASP A 48 -24.92 3.28 19.38
C ASP A 48 -24.20 4.42 20.12
N HIS A 49 -24.80 5.61 20.22
CA HIS A 49 -24.18 6.82 20.81
C HIS A 49 -22.81 7.20 20.20
N LEU A 50 -22.54 6.80 18.95
CA LEU A 50 -21.30 7.11 18.25
C LEU A 50 -21.31 8.54 17.70
N SER A 51 -20.16 9.23 17.77
CA SER A 51 -20.03 10.58 17.22
C SER A 51 -19.92 10.56 15.67
N LEU A 52 -20.52 11.54 14.99
CA LEU A 52 -20.47 11.70 13.55
C LEU A 52 -19.02 11.74 12.98
N ASN A 53 -18.05 12.20 13.78
CA ASN A 53 -16.65 12.33 13.38
C ASN A 53 -15.95 10.98 13.18
N ALA A 54 -16.33 9.93 13.94
CA ALA A 54 -15.78 8.58 13.76
C ALA A 54 -16.17 7.95 12.41
N MET A 55 -17.24 8.42 11.80
CA MET A 55 -17.85 7.80 10.63
C MET A 55 -17.48 8.49 9.30
N GLU A 56 -17.01 9.74 9.31
CA GLU A 56 -16.33 10.36 8.17
C GLU A 56 -15.01 9.63 7.84
N GLU A 57 -14.36 9.03 8.85
CA GLU A 57 -13.15 8.22 8.65
C GLU A 57 -13.44 6.86 8.00
N GLU A 58 -14.55 6.19 8.33
CA GLU A 58 -14.94 4.93 7.69
C GLU A 58 -15.30 5.14 6.21
N THR A 59 -15.92 6.25 5.85
CA THR A 59 -16.23 6.56 4.44
C THR A 59 -14.98 6.89 3.63
N ASP A 60 -13.97 7.55 4.22
CA ASP A 60 -12.68 7.82 3.56
C ASP A 60 -11.84 6.54 3.43
N THR A 61 -11.96 5.62 4.40
CA THR A 61 -11.34 4.29 4.37
C THR A 61 -12.02 3.37 3.33
N LEU A 62 -13.35 3.41 3.21
CA LEU A 62 -14.09 2.67 2.20
C LEU A 62 -13.80 3.18 0.77
N SER A 63 -13.57 4.47 0.57
CA SER A 63 -13.15 5.01 -0.72
C SER A 63 -11.73 4.57 -1.11
N LYS A 64 -10.86 4.32 -0.12
CA LYS A 64 -9.50 3.78 -0.34
C LYS A 64 -9.49 2.26 -0.52
N VAL A 65 -10.37 1.53 0.16
CA VAL A 65 -10.56 0.07 -0.01
C VAL A 65 -11.26 -0.24 -1.34
N CYS A 66 -12.17 0.59 -1.81
CA CYS A 66 -12.77 0.47 -3.15
C CYS A 66 -11.81 0.83 -4.30
N GLY A 67 -10.67 1.47 -4.02
CA GLY A 67 -9.58 1.66 -4.99
C GLY A 67 -8.84 0.35 -5.36
N ILE A 68 -9.06 -0.74 -4.61
CA ILE A 68 -8.65 -2.08 -5.03
C ILE A 68 -9.83 -2.66 -5.84
N PRO A 69 -9.70 -2.85 -7.17
CA PRO A 69 -10.84 -3.23 -7.99
C PRO A 69 -11.48 -4.51 -7.48
N LEU A 70 -12.78 -4.49 -7.27
CA LEU A 70 -13.64 -5.67 -7.08
C LEU A 70 -13.52 -6.69 -8.25
N LEU A 71 -12.77 -6.36 -9.28
CA LEU A 71 -12.47 -7.22 -10.43
C LEU A 71 -11.77 -8.52 -10.07
N ALA A 72 -11.11 -8.60 -8.93
CA ALA A 72 -10.46 -9.83 -8.48
C ALA A 72 -11.47 -10.97 -8.22
N ALA A 73 -12.73 -10.65 -7.94
CA ALA A 73 -13.76 -11.65 -7.59
C ALA A 73 -14.35 -12.42 -8.77
N LYS A 74 -14.14 -12.00 -10.02
CA LYS A 74 -14.76 -12.60 -11.21
C LYS A 74 -13.82 -13.21 -12.24
N ILE A 75 -12.52 -13.28 -11.95
CA ILE A 75 -11.59 -13.96 -12.86
C ILE A 75 -11.60 -15.45 -12.47
N PRO A 76 -11.96 -16.36 -13.39
CA PRO A 76 -11.99 -17.78 -13.08
C PRO A 76 -10.62 -18.26 -12.62
N PHE A 77 -10.60 -19.14 -11.64
CA PHE A 77 -9.42 -19.88 -11.23
C PHE A 77 -8.85 -20.55 -12.49
N ILE A 78 -7.64 -20.20 -12.88
CA ILE A 78 -6.96 -20.90 -13.96
C ILE A 78 -6.55 -22.24 -13.36
N ASP A 79 -7.26 -23.28 -13.75
CA ASP A 79 -6.82 -24.65 -13.51
C ASP A 79 -5.52 -24.82 -14.31
N PHE A 80 -4.42 -24.92 -13.60
CA PHE A 80 -3.14 -25.29 -14.18
C PHE A 80 -3.19 -26.79 -14.46
N GLY A 81 -3.85 -27.17 -15.54
CA GLY A 81 -3.88 -28.56 -16.00
C GLY A 81 -2.49 -29.19 -15.95
N GLU A 82 -2.42 -30.49 -15.67
CA GLU A 82 -1.16 -31.19 -15.50
C GLU A 82 -0.17 -30.84 -16.63
N PRO A 83 1.06 -30.39 -16.29
CA PRO A 83 2.04 -30.01 -17.28
C PRO A 83 2.39 -31.21 -18.15
N LYS A 84 2.25 -31.09 -19.47
CA LYS A 84 2.83 -32.07 -20.40
C LYS A 84 4.28 -32.28 -19.98
N ARG A 85 4.70 -33.54 -19.80
CA ARG A 85 6.03 -33.96 -19.35
C ARG A 85 7.15 -33.49 -20.29
N SER A 86 7.43 -32.19 -20.37
CA SER A 86 8.67 -31.64 -20.87
C SER A 86 9.59 -31.42 -19.68
N ALA A 87 10.84 -31.80 -19.79
CA ALA A 87 11.81 -31.83 -18.70
C ALA A 87 11.84 -30.50 -17.93
N ILE A 88 11.32 -30.52 -16.71
CA ILE A 88 11.44 -29.38 -15.78
C ILE A 88 12.92 -29.29 -15.40
N PRO A 89 13.57 -28.14 -15.58
CA PRO A 89 14.97 -27.97 -15.18
C PRO A 89 15.12 -28.31 -13.68
N ARG A 90 16.05 -29.19 -13.31
CA ARG A 90 16.42 -29.40 -11.89
C ARG A 90 17.16 -28.15 -11.44
N MET A 91 16.54 -27.34 -10.58
CA MET A 91 17.09 -26.13 -10.03
C MET A 91 17.80 -26.45 -8.71
N SER A 92 19.12 -26.52 -8.72
CA SER A 92 19.92 -26.45 -7.50
C SER A 92 20.15 -24.97 -7.21
N GLY A 93 19.49 -24.40 -6.19
CA GLY A 93 19.77 -23.14 -5.49
C GLY A 93 20.46 -21.95 -6.17
N GLY A 94 20.52 -21.90 -7.49
CA GLY A 94 21.18 -20.86 -8.28
C GLY A 94 20.17 -19.86 -8.86
N THR A 95 20.58 -18.63 -9.03
CA THR A 95 19.82 -17.57 -9.70
C THR A 95 19.55 -18.02 -11.15
N VAL A 96 18.28 -18.09 -11.55
CA VAL A 96 17.92 -18.36 -12.94
C VAL A 96 18.27 -17.13 -13.76
N PRO A 97 19.11 -17.23 -14.79
CA PRO A 97 19.31 -16.12 -15.70
C PRO A 97 17.98 -15.86 -16.45
N VAL A 98 17.37 -14.71 -16.20
CA VAL A 98 16.13 -14.31 -16.86
C VAL A 98 16.48 -13.51 -18.12
N ILE A 99 16.01 -13.98 -19.26
CA ILE A 99 16.13 -13.26 -20.53
C ILE A 99 14.78 -12.64 -20.86
N TYR A 100 14.68 -11.33 -20.74
CA TYR A 100 13.49 -10.56 -21.08
C TYR A 100 13.35 -10.42 -22.60
N ALA A 101 12.77 -11.44 -23.25
CA ALA A 101 12.51 -11.37 -24.68
C ALA A 101 11.35 -10.41 -24.99
N GLU A 102 11.47 -9.62 -26.05
CA GLU A 102 10.40 -8.66 -26.45
C GLU A 102 9.04 -9.33 -26.66
N THR A 103 9.04 -10.56 -27.17
CA THR A 103 7.83 -11.35 -27.40
C THR A 103 7.05 -11.68 -26.13
N ASN A 104 7.67 -11.57 -24.94
CA ASN A 104 7.01 -11.80 -23.65
C ASN A 104 6.18 -10.61 -23.19
N PHE A 105 6.43 -9.43 -23.75
CA PHE A 105 5.71 -8.21 -23.40
C PHE A 105 4.43 -8.08 -24.23
N ARG A 106 3.40 -7.48 -23.62
CA ARG A 106 2.15 -7.19 -24.32
C ARG A 106 2.38 -6.04 -25.30
N SER A 107 1.63 -6.04 -26.38
CA SER A 107 1.63 -4.93 -27.34
C SER A 107 0.98 -3.65 -26.76
N ARG A 108 0.18 -3.78 -25.68
CA ARG A 108 -0.55 -2.67 -25.09
C ARG A 108 -0.63 -2.81 -23.56
N TYR A 109 -0.20 -1.76 -22.87
CA TYR A 109 -0.37 -1.58 -21.44
C TYR A 109 -1.15 -0.29 -21.16
N ILE A 110 -1.97 -0.31 -20.13
CA ILE A 110 -2.91 0.78 -19.81
C ILE A 110 -2.63 1.23 -18.37
N ASP A 111 -2.66 2.54 -18.15
CA ASP A 111 -2.65 3.15 -16.83
C ASP A 111 -3.92 2.74 -16.06
N GLU A 112 -3.74 2.21 -14.85
CA GLU A 112 -4.85 1.73 -14.02
C GLU A 112 -5.78 2.86 -13.54
N TYR A 113 -5.27 4.09 -13.47
CA TYR A 113 -6.04 5.24 -12.95
C TYR A 113 -6.71 6.05 -14.06
N THR A 114 -5.98 6.31 -15.15
CA THR A 114 -6.48 7.15 -16.25
C THR A 114 -7.13 6.35 -17.37
N GLY A 115 -6.77 5.07 -17.52
CA GLY A 115 -7.20 4.24 -18.64
C GLY A 115 -6.46 4.54 -19.95
N GLU A 116 -5.48 5.44 -19.93
CA GLU A 116 -4.69 5.81 -21.11
C GLU A 116 -3.63 4.76 -21.42
N GLN A 117 -3.23 4.70 -22.69
CA GLN A 117 -2.18 3.79 -23.09
C GLN A 117 -0.82 4.34 -22.64
N LEU A 118 -0.05 3.49 -21.95
CA LEU A 118 1.30 3.82 -21.51
C LEU A 118 2.32 3.61 -22.65
N PRO A 119 3.40 4.43 -22.72
CA PRO A 119 4.48 4.26 -23.68
C PRO A 119 5.16 2.88 -23.54
N PRO A 120 5.20 2.04 -24.61
CA PRO A 120 5.68 0.65 -24.48
C PRO A 120 7.11 0.50 -23.97
N HIS A 121 8.02 1.39 -24.38
CA HIS A 121 9.42 1.35 -23.95
C HIS A 121 9.57 1.67 -22.46
N LEU A 122 8.89 2.72 -21.94
CA LEU A 122 8.96 3.09 -20.53
C LEU A 122 8.33 2.03 -19.63
N ILE A 123 7.22 1.43 -20.07
CA ILE A 123 6.60 0.37 -19.28
C ILE A 123 7.43 -0.91 -19.25
N ARG A 124 8.12 -1.22 -20.35
CA ARG A 124 9.05 -2.35 -20.40
C ARG A 124 10.17 -2.17 -19.38
N ASP A 125 10.81 -1.00 -19.38
CA ASP A 125 11.90 -0.71 -18.46
C ASP A 125 11.41 -0.77 -17.00
N ALA A 126 10.27 -0.17 -16.70
CA ALA A 126 9.67 -0.22 -15.37
C ALA A 126 9.30 -1.67 -14.91
N ILE A 127 8.84 -2.51 -15.83
CA ILE A 127 8.56 -3.94 -15.55
C ILE A 127 9.87 -4.69 -15.28
N ILE A 128 10.90 -4.47 -16.07
CA ILE A 128 12.21 -5.11 -15.88
C ILE A 128 12.81 -4.73 -14.55
N ASP A 129 12.82 -3.45 -14.21
CA ASP A 129 13.32 -2.95 -12.92
C ASP A 129 12.62 -3.59 -11.73
N GLU A 130 11.27 -3.72 -11.80
CA GLU A 130 10.51 -4.37 -10.73
C GLU A 130 10.82 -5.87 -10.65
N LEU A 131 10.92 -6.57 -11.78
CA LEU A 131 11.23 -8.00 -11.82
C LEU A 131 12.65 -8.30 -11.35
N ASP A 132 13.63 -7.47 -11.69
CA ASP A 132 15.00 -7.60 -11.20
C ASP A 132 15.07 -7.42 -9.68
N TYR A 133 14.30 -6.46 -9.14
CA TYR A 133 14.18 -6.31 -7.70
C TYR A 133 13.54 -7.55 -7.05
N PHE A 134 12.47 -8.08 -7.63
CA PHE A 134 11.82 -9.29 -7.14
C PHE A 134 12.75 -10.50 -7.16
N ASN A 135 13.45 -10.72 -8.28
CA ASN A 135 14.39 -11.83 -8.42
C ASN A 135 15.58 -11.73 -7.45
N SER A 136 16.02 -10.52 -7.15
CA SER A 136 17.17 -10.33 -6.26
C SER A 136 16.81 -10.40 -4.77
N LYS A 137 15.57 -10.05 -4.36
CA LYS A 137 15.27 -9.80 -2.95
C LYS A 137 13.95 -10.36 -2.43
N VAL A 138 12.93 -10.55 -3.29
CA VAL A 138 11.55 -10.71 -2.82
C VAL A 138 11.08 -12.14 -2.87
N TRP A 139 11.50 -12.91 -3.86
CA TRP A 139 11.08 -14.29 -4.03
C TRP A 139 12.23 -15.23 -4.41
N GLN A 140 11.94 -16.51 -4.33
CA GLN A 140 12.77 -17.59 -4.87
C GLN A 140 11.94 -18.42 -5.83
N ILE A 141 12.48 -18.70 -7.01
CA ILE A 141 11.83 -19.57 -7.99
C ILE A 141 11.85 -21.01 -7.48
N SER A 142 10.71 -21.66 -7.56
CA SER A 142 10.49 -23.03 -7.14
C SER A 142 9.61 -23.76 -8.17
N THR A 143 9.49 -25.06 -8.06
CA THR A 143 8.59 -25.84 -8.88
C THR A 143 7.22 -26.03 -8.18
N ILE A 144 6.17 -26.22 -8.96
CA ILE A 144 4.85 -26.59 -8.42
C ILE A 144 4.93 -27.88 -7.58
N ASP A 145 5.78 -28.82 -7.97
CA ASP A 145 5.95 -30.07 -7.25
C ASP A 145 6.63 -29.89 -5.88
N GLU A 146 7.60 -28.98 -5.79
CA GLU A 146 8.20 -28.60 -4.50
C GLU A 146 7.20 -27.85 -3.62
N MET A 147 6.45 -26.90 -4.20
CA MET A 147 5.40 -26.19 -3.48
C MET A 147 4.38 -27.15 -2.87
N LYS A 148 3.90 -28.15 -3.62
CA LYS A 148 2.91 -29.13 -3.14
C LYS A 148 3.40 -30.00 -1.97
N LYS A 149 4.70 -30.05 -1.72
CA LYS A 149 5.26 -30.78 -0.56
C LYS A 149 5.23 -29.96 0.74
N ILE A 150 4.96 -28.66 0.65
CA ILE A 150 4.90 -27.78 1.81
C ILE A 150 3.47 -27.82 2.38
N PRO A 151 3.28 -28.16 3.66
CA PRO A 151 1.97 -28.07 4.30
C PRO A 151 1.43 -26.64 4.24
N ASP A 152 0.11 -26.50 4.09
CA ASP A 152 -0.61 -25.24 4.16
C ASP A 152 -0.09 -24.14 3.22
N TYR A 153 0.52 -24.54 2.09
CA TYR A 153 0.93 -23.57 1.07
C TYR A 153 -0.26 -22.80 0.52
N ILE A 154 -0.01 -21.55 0.20
CA ILE A 154 -0.98 -20.64 -0.41
C ILE A 154 -0.45 -20.23 -1.78
N LEU A 155 -1.14 -20.60 -2.85
CA LEU A 155 -0.82 -20.14 -4.19
C LEU A 155 -1.74 -18.96 -4.56
N VAL A 156 -1.15 -17.81 -4.82
CA VAL A 156 -1.84 -16.59 -5.25
C VAL A 156 -1.43 -16.20 -6.65
N ARG A 157 -2.32 -15.54 -7.37
CA ARG A 157 -1.98 -14.94 -8.66
C ARG A 157 -1.21 -13.65 -8.46
N SER A 158 -0.36 -13.33 -9.43
CA SER A 158 0.25 -12.01 -9.56
C SER A 158 -0.46 -11.18 -10.63
N ARG A 159 -0.43 -9.85 -10.49
CA ARG A 159 -0.84 -8.91 -11.54
C ARG A 159 0.01 -7.66 -11.51
N TRP A 160 0.07 -6.99 -12.63
CA TRP A 160 0.67 -5.66 -12.73
C TRP A 160 -0.32 -4.58 -12.33
N VAL A 161 0.16 -3.61 -11.56
CA VAL A 161 -0.45 -2.31 -11.35
C VAL A 161 0.48 -1.28 -11.99
N LEU A 162 0.01 -0.67 -13.06
CA LEU A 162 0.78 0.21 -13.92
C LEU A 162 0.22 1.62 -13.84
N CYS A 163 1.06 2.62 -13.70
CA CYS A 163 0.62 4.01 -13.69
C CYS A 163 1.71 4.97 -14.17
N ASN A 164 1.28 6.09 -14.74
CA ASN A 164 2.12 7.26 -14.94
C ASN A 164 2.00 8.18 -13.73
N LYS A 165 3.10 8.49 -13.07
CA LYS A 165 3.18 9.46 -11.95
C LYS A 165 3.62 10.85 -12.40
N GLY A 166 4.20 10.94 -13.59
CA GLY A 166 4.50 12.18 -14.29
C GLY A 166 3.29 12.71 -15.04
N ASP A 167 3.53 13.53 -16.00
CA ASP A 167 2.52 14.06 -16.93
C ASP A 167 2.71 13.51 -18.36
N SER A 168 2.06 14.12 -19.35
CA SER A 168 2.19 13.71 -20.75
C SER A 168 3.53 14.10 -21.37
N ASP A 169 4.17 15.14 -20.88
CA ASP A 169 5.41 15.70 -21.43
C ASP A 169 6.64 15.07 -20.75
N ASP A 170 6.53 14.72 -19.46
CA ASP A 170 7.57 14.03 -18.69
C ASP A 170 6.95 12.82 -17.95
N PRO A 171 6.73 11.70 -18.63
CA PRO A 171 6.10 10.53 -18.06
C PRO A 171 7.03 9.77 -17.09
N ASP A 172 6.62 9.61 -15.83
CA ASP A 172 7.22 8.74 -14.79
C ASP A 172 6.39 7.45 -14.69
N VAL A 173 6.66 6.49 -15.57
CA VAL A 173 5.92 5.22 -15.62
C VAL A 173 6.42 4.29 -14.53
N ARG A 174 5.47 3.76 -13.75
CA ARG A 174 5.76 2.80 -12.66
C ARG A 174 5.01 1.51 -12.86
N ALA A 175 5.74 0.42 -12.70
CA ALA A 175 5.18 -0.92 -12.61
C ALA A 175 5.30 -1.45 -11.17
N ARG A 176 4.21 -2.03 -10.66
CA ARG A 176 4.21 -2.78 -9.41
C ARG A 176 3.64 -4.16 -9.65
N LEU A 177 4.41 -5.18 -9.30
CA LEU A 177 3.90 -6.54 -9.27
C LEU A 177 3.23 -6.78 -7.92
N VAL A 178 1.94 -7.13 -7.94
CA VAL A 178 1.16 -7.34 -6.71
C VAL A 178 0.59 -8.74 -6.66
N ALA A 179 0.48 -9.28 -5.45
CA ALA A 179 -0.24 -10.52 -5.17
C ALA A 179 -1.76 -10.27 -5.19
N CYS A 180 -2.53 -11.28 -5.61
CA CYS A 180 -3.98 -11.24 -5.59
C CYS A 180 -4.51 -12.29 -4.58
N GLU A 181 -4.32 -12.02 -3.29
CA GLU A 181 -4.85 -12.88 -2.24
C GLU A 181 -6.28 -12.44 -1.88
N ILE A 182 -7.26 -13.25 -2.29
CA ILE A 182 -8.68 -12.96 -2.05
C ILE A 182 -9.13 -13.72 -0.80
N ASN A 183 -9.87 -13.04 0.06
CA ASN A 183 -10.57 -13.68 1.17
C ASN A 183 -11.76 -14.51 0.62
N LYS A 184 -11.60 -15.82 0.53
CA LYS A 184 -12.64 -16.70 0.01
C LYS A 184 -13.74 -16.99 1.04
N ASP A 185 -13.41 -16.93 2.31
CA ASP A 185 -14.27 -17.43 3.39
C ASP A 185 -15.05 -16.31 4.09
N GLY A 186 -14.90 -15.05 3.66
CA GLY A 186 -15.56 -13.91 4.30
C GLY A 186 -15.12 -13.66 5.75
N THR A 187 -14.18 -14.45 6.27
CA THR A 187 -13.66 -14.30 7.63
C THR A 187 -12.67 -13.15 7.67
N SER A 188 -13.05 -12.06 8.34
CA SER A 188 -12.08 -11.05 8.74
C SER A 188 -11.19 -11.64 9.84
N ASN A 189 -9.98 -12.02 9.49
CA ASN A 189 -9.01 -12.39 10.52
C ASN A 189 -8.38 -11.08 11.03
N ALA A 190 -8.77 -10.66 12.23
CA ALA A 190 -8.28 -9.43 12.85
C ALA A 190 -6.73 -9.41 12.96
N SER A 191 -6.10 -10.58 13.01
CA SER A 191 -4.63 -10.70 13.04
C SER A 191 -3.93 -10.25 11.74
N PHE A 192 -4.67 -10.07 10.64
CA PHE A 192 -4.11 -9.61 9.35
C PHE A 192 -4.31 -8.12 9.10
N SER A 193 -5.05 -7.43 9.96
CA SER A 193 -5.35 -6.02 9.77
C SER A 193 -4.24 -5.16 10.33
N ALA A 194 -3.65 -4.31 9.50
CA ALA A 194 -2.78 -3.23 9.94
C ALA A 194 -3.61 -2.09 10.51
N SER A 195 -3.10 -1.45 11.54
CA SER A 195 -3.70 -0.26 12.11
C SER A 195 -3.51 0.95 11.21
N THR A 196 -4.45 1.86 11.24
CA THR A 196 -4.37 3.13 10.53
C THR A 196 -4.53 4.26 11.54
N PRO A 197 -3.64 5.27 11.54
CA PRO A 197 -3.80 6.40 12.45
C PRO A 197 -5.00 7.24 12.02
N PRO A 198 -5.81 7.75 12.96
CA PRO A 198 -6.85 8.70 12.63
C PRO A 198 -6.25 10.00 12.07
N LEU A 199 -7.01 10.71 11.22
CA LEU A 199 -6.58 12.00 10.65
C LEU A 199 -6.22 13.02 11.72
N GLU A 200 -6.91 12.96 12.85
CA GLU A 200 -6.68 13.77 14.05
C GLU A 200 -5.27 13.60 14.60
N ALA A 201 -4.64 12.44 14.45
CA ALA A 201 -3.27 12.20 14.91
C ALA A 201 -2.29 13.16 14.22
N LYS A 202 -2.39 13.34 12.90
CA LYS A 202 -1.57 14.31 12.17
C LYS A 202 -1.96 15.76 12.53
N LYS A 203 -3.26 16.05 12.67
CA LYS A 203 -3.72 17.37 13.13
C LYS A 203 -3.17 17.72 14.51
N ILE A 204 -3.09 16.76 15.43
CA ILE A 204 -2.47 16.96 16.77
C ILE A 204 -0.99 17.33 16.63
N LEU A 205 -0.22 16.66 15.76
CA LEU A 205 1.17 17.04 15.51
C LEU A 205 1.27 18.49 14.98
N PHE A 206 0.41 18.86 14.05
CA PHE A 206 0.39 20.21 13.46
C PHE A 206 -0.03 21.25 14.51
N THR A 207 -1.03 20.95 15.32
CA THR A 207 -1.46 21.83 16.43
C THR A 207 -0.35 21.95 17.49
N LYS A 208 0.31 20.85 17.86
CA LYS A 208 1.47 20.87 18.78
C LYS A 208 2.60 21.75 18.23
N TYR A 209 2.88 21.68 16.93
CA TYR A 209 3.83 22.57 16.27
C TYR A 209 3.40 24.03 16.37
N ALA A 210 2.17 24.36 15.94
CA ALA A 210 1.66 25.71 15.88
C ALA A 210 1.51 26.39 17.26
N SER A 211 1.18 25.61 18.31
CA SER A 211 1.01 26.10 19.68
C SER A 211 2.31 26.12 20.49
N SER A 212 3.40 25.52 19.97
CA SER A 212 4.68 25.51 20.67
C SER A 212 5.40 26.86 20.60
N PRO A 213 6.08 27.29 21.68
CA PRO A 213 6.89 28.49 21.63
C PRO A 213 7.95 28.42 20.52
N ARG A 214 8.12 29.49 19.76
CA ARG A 214 9.14 29.58 18.69
C ARG A 214 10.55 29.29 19.19
N SER A 215 10.84 29.57 20.46
CA SER A 215 12.12 29.24 21.10
C SER A 215 12.47 27.74 21.07
N LYS A 216 11.47 26.84 20.98
CA LYS A 216 11.70 25.38 20.84
C LYS A 216 12.24 24.99 19.45
N LYS A 217 12.15 25.86 18.45
CA LYS A 217 12.60 25.61 17.07
C LYS A 217 12.18 24.23 16.55
N LEU A 218 10.91 23.88 16.75
CA LEU A 218 10.38 22.60 16.29
C LEU A 218 10.26 22.59 14.76
N ARG A 219 10.36 21.39 14.20
CA ARG A 219 10.17 21.10 12.76
C ARG A 219 9.27 19.89 12.62
N ILE A 220 8.60 19.80 11.50
CA ILE A 220 7.83 18.61 11.09
C ILE A 220 8.59 17.97 9.94
N SER A 221 9.08 16.76 10.14
CA SER A 221 9.74 15.96 9.11
C SER A 221 8.76 15.01 8.45
N PHE A 222 8.91 14.82 7.15
CA PHE A 222 8.12 13.95 6.30
C PHE A 222 9.03 12.97 5.60
N VAL A 223 8.88 11.70 5.97
CA VAL A 223 9.70 10.60 5.47
C VAL A 223 8.79 9.55 4.86
N ASP A 224 9.17 9.07 3.70
CA ASP A 224 8.52 7.98 2.97
C ASP A 224 9.47 6.77 2.97
N ILE A 225 8.97 5.60 3.33
CA ILE A 225 9.76 4.37 3.29
C ILE A 225 9.58 3.70 1.95
N ARG A 226 10.68 3.59 1.20
CA ARG A 226 10.64 2.91 -0.10
C ARG A 226 10.35 1.44 0.06
N LYS A 227 9.41 0.93 -0.76
CA LYS A 227 9.10 -0.49 -0.82
C LYS A 227 8.80 -1.10 0.56
N ALA A 228 8.05 -0.37 1.40
CA ALA A 228 7.81 -0.62 2.82
C ALA A 228 7.49 -2.10 3.14
N TYR A 229 6.52 -2.71 2.44
CA TYR A 229 6.11 -4.10 2.71
C TYR A 229 7.21 -5.13 2.47
N PHE A 230 8.14 -4.87 1.54
CA PHE A 230 9.25 -5.79 1.27
C PHE A 230 10.28 -5.87 2.42
N ASN A 231 10.16 -5.03 3.45
CA ASN A 231 10.96 -5.18 4.67
C ASN A 231 10.43 -6.32 5.56
N GLY A 232 9.17 -6.70 5.42
CA GLY A 232 8.57 -7.80 6.16
C GLY A 232 8.93 -9.18 5.62
N VAL A 233 8.97 -10.18 6.50
CA VAL A 233 9.14 -11.60 6.16
C VAL A 233 7.79 -12.28 6.32
N PRO A 234 7.23 -12.94 5.28
CA PRO A 234 5.95 -13.63 5.41
C PRO A 234 6.07 -14.80 6.39
N GLU A 235 5.09 -14.93 7.28
CA GLU A 235 4.99 -16.04 8.23
C GLU A 235 4.36 -17.29 7.59
N ARG A 236 3.62 -17.09 6.50
CA ARG A 236 2.92 -18.14 5.75
C ARG A 236 3.72 -18.57 4.53
N ALA A 237 3.56 -19.83 4.12
CA ALA A 237 4.18 -20.33 2.90
C ALA A 237 3.41 -19.84 1.65
N ILE A 238 3.67 -18.60 1.24
CA ILE A 238 2.98 -17.95 0.11
C ILE A 238 3.80 -18.12 -1.17
N TYR A 239 3.14 -18.60 -2.21
CA TYR A 239 3.66 -18.73 -3.55
C TYR A 239 2.86 -17.86 -4.52
N MET A 240 3.53 -17.28 -5.50
CA MET A 240 2.93 -16.44 -6.54
C MET A 240 3.08 -17.10 -7.91
N SER A 241 2.05 -16.95 -8.75
CA SER A 241 2.21 -17.22 -10.17
C SER A 241 3.23 -16.24 -10.78
N LEU A 242 4.08 -16.75 -11.63
CA LEU A 242 5.07 -15.91 -12.33
C LEU A 242 4.40 -15.09 -13.44
N PRO A 243 4.76 -13.82 -13.60
CA PRO A 243 4.29 -13.00 -14.71
C PRO A 243 4.88 -13.51 -16.03
N LYS A 244 4.12 -13.34 -17.11
CA LYS A 244 4.48 -13.82 -18.45
C LYS A 244 5.77 -13.19 -19.00
N GLU A 245 6.03 -11.98 -18.56
CA GLU A 245 7.20 -11.19 -18.97
C GLU A 245 8.53 -11.87 -18.59
N LEU A 246 8.54 -12.75 -17.60
CA LEU A 246 9.69 -13.57 -17.26
C LEU A 246 10.02 -14.66 -18.30
N GLY A 247 9.05 -15.05 -19.13
CA GLY A 247 9.25 -16.11 -20.13
C GLY A 247 9.61 -17.50 -19.56
N LEU A 248 9.35 -17.72 -18.27
CA LEU A 248 9.71 -18.97 -17.58
C LEU A 248 8.67 -20.07 -17.81
N HIS A 249 9.10 -21.32 -17.58
CA HIS A 249 8.26 -22.50 -17.77
C HIS A 249 7.00 -22.47 -16.86
N PRO A 250 5.79 -22.85 -17.37
CA PRO A 250 4.54 -22.81 -16.60
C PRO A 250 4.52 -23.67 -15.34
N GLY A 251 5.42 -24.66 -15.21
CA GLY A 251 5.59 -25.49 -14.02
C GLY A 251 6.37 -24.82 -12.89
N LEU A 252 6.74 -23.55 -13.03
CA LEU A 252 7.46 -22.76 -12.02
C LEU A 252 6.54 -21.78 -11.31
N VAL A 253 6.84 -21.53 -10.05
CA VAL A 253 6.18 -20.58 -9.16
C VAL A 253 7.23 -19.80 -8.38
N ALA A 254 6.85 -18.68 -7.80
CA ALA A 254 7.72 -17.90 -6.94
C ALA A 254 7.31 -18.04 -5.48
N ARG A 255 8.18 -18.60 -4.63
CA ARG A 255 8.02 -18.59 -3.17
C ARG A 255 8.39 -17.20 -2.64
N GLN A 256 7.49 -16.54 -1.93
CA GLN A 256 7.80 -15.28 -1.28
C GLN A 256 8.81 -15.48 -0.14
N VAL A 257 9.86 -14.67 -0.13
CA VAL A 257 10.81 -14.54 0.98
C VAL A 257 10.69 -13.16 1.65
N ARG A 258 9.97 -12.26 1.02
CA ARG A 258 9.54 -10.97 1.55
C ARG A 258 8.05 -10.76 1.30
N CYS A 259 7.40 -9.98 2.16
CA CYS A 259 6.00 -9.62 1.97
C CYS A 259 5.81 -8.82 0.69
N VAL A 260 4.69 -9.06 0.01
CA VAL A 260 4.37 -8.41 -1.27
C VAL A 260 3.04 -7.67 -1.13
N TYR A 261 2.91 -6.54 -1.81
CA TYR A 261 1.64 -5.82 -1.91
C TYR A 261 0.52 -6.76 -2.38
N GLY A 262 -0.61 -6.74 -1.67
CA GLY A 262 -1.78 -7.55 -2.00
C GLY A 262 -1.84 -8.92 -1.32
N THR A 263 -0.88 -9.28 -0.46
CA THR A 263 -1.06 -10.35 0.55
C THR A 263 -1.79 -9.79 1.78
N ARG A 264 -2.62 -10.60 2.41
CA ARG A 264 -3.56 -10.16 3.46
C ARG A 264 -2.86 -9.66 4.72
N ASP A 265 -1.73 -10.24 5.06
CA ASP A 265 -0.97 -9.97 6.28
C ASP A 265 0.22 -9.00 6.08
N ALA A 266 0.55 -8.65 4.83
CA ALA A 266 1.71 -7.80 4.55
C ALA A 266 1.68 -6.46 5.30
N GLY A 267 0.49 -5.86 5.43
CA GLY A 267 0.31 -4.61 6.16
C GLY A 267 0.62 -4.76 7.64
N LYS A 268 0.12 -5.85 8.28
CA LYS A 268 0.37 -6.13 9.70
C LYS A 268 1.83 -6.45 9.96
N ILE A 269 2.44 -7.29 9.13
CA ILE A 269 3.86 -7.62 9.25
C ILE A 269 4.73 -6.36 9.10
N TRP A 270 4.37 -5.44 8.19
CA TRP A 270 5.05 -4.15 8.08
C TRP A 270 4.87 -3.29 9.33
N GLU A 271 3.65 -3.25 9.89
CA GLU A 271 3.37 -2.56 11.16
C GLU A 271 4.30 -3.08 12.26
N ASP A 272 4.44 -4.39 12.39
CA ASP A 272 5.30 -5.01 13.39
C ASP A 272 6.78 -4.70 13.14
N CYS A 273 7.23 -4.69 11.87
CA CYS A 273 8.60 -4.31 11.51
C CYS A 273 8.96 -2.89 11.95
N TYR A 274 8.16 -1.89 11.58
CA TYR A 274 8.51 -0.52 11.96
C TYR A 274 8.31 -0.27 13.47
N THR A 275 7.35 -0.93 14.09
CA THR A 275 7.13 -0.85 15.53
C THR A 275 8.37 -1.33 16.28
N GLN A 276 8.91 -2.50 15.92
CA GLN A 276 10.14 -3.03 16.54
C GLN A 276 11.32 -2.06 16.40
N VAL A 277 11.51 -1.46 15.23
CA VAL A 277 12.59 -0.49 15.00
C VAL A 277 12.43 0.77 15.84
N LEU A 278 11.20 1.29 15.94
CA LEU A 278 10.92 2.48 16.74
C LEU A 278 11.05 2.20 18.24
N GLU A 279 10.52 1.09 18.73
CA GLU A 279 10.62 0.69 20.15
C GLU A 279 12.07 0.41 20.56
N ALA A 280 12.83 -0.30 19.72
CA ALA A 280 14.26 -0.50 19.94
C ALA A 280 15.06 0.81 19.98
N SER A 281 14.54 1.86 19.33
CA SER A 281 15.11 3.22 19.37
C SER A 281 14.62 4.05 20.56
N GLY A 282 13.78 3.50 21.45
CA GLY A 282 13.28 4.15 22.67
C GLY A 282 11.96 4.90 22.51
N PHE A 283 11.24 4.72 21.40
CA PHE A 283 9.88 5.20 21.27
C PHE A 283 8.90 4.29 22.01
N VAL A 284 7.80 4.86 22.44
CA VAL A 284 6.66 4.14 23.02
C VAL A 284 5.46 4.34 22.13
N ALA A 285 4.83 3.23 21.74
CA ALA A 285 3.57 3.25 20.98
C ALA A 285 2.41 3.75 21.83
N GLY A 286 1.49 4.46 21.19
CA GLY A 286 0.29 4.99 21.87
C GLY A 286 -0.66 3.85 22.26
N ALA A 287 -1.18 3.91 23.49
CA ALA A 287 -2.10 2.90 23.99
C ALA A 287 -3.43 2.83 23.19
N SER A 288 -3.89 3.96 22.68
CA SER A 288 -5.15 4.03 21.89
C SER A 288 -4.95 3.75 20.42
N ASN A 289 -3.74 3.97 19.90
CA ASN A 289 -3.43 3.74 18.49
C ASN A 289 -1.94 3.41 18.32
N PRO A 290 -1.60 2.21 17.81
CA PRO A 290 -0.22 1.74 17.70
C PRO A 290 0.59 2.43 16.60
N CYS A 291 -0.05 3.27 15.75
CA CYS A 291 0.65 4.05 14.72
C CYS A 291 1.17 5.40 15.23
N ILE A 292 0.95 5.73 16.51
CA ILE A 292 1.39 6.98 17.13
C ILE A 292 2.51 6.65 18.13
N PHE A 293 3.65 7.29 18.00
CA PHE A 293 4.82 7.02 18.81
C PHE A 293 5.35 8.29 19.48
N TYR A 294 5.87 8.13 20.69
CA TYR A 294 6.49 9.21 21.44
C TYR A 294 7.81 8.77 22.06
N HIS A 295 8.83 9.61 21.93
CA HIS A 295 10.13 9.42 22.56
C HIS A 295 10.35 10.50 23.62
N ALA A 296 10.17 10.15 24.89
CA ALA A 296 10.11 11.11 26.00
C ALA A 296 11.40 11.94 26.17
N THR A 297 12.58 11.30 26.17
CA THR A 297 13.86 12.00 26.39
C THR A 297 14.27 12.92 25.24
N ARG A 298 13.71 12.71 24.03
CA ARG A 298 14.00 13.54 22.85
C ARG A 298 12.87 14.49 22.48
N ASP A 299 11.73 14.43 23.18
CA ASP A 299 10.47 15.14 22.82
C ASP A 299 10.16 14.99 21.31
N LEU A 300 10.23 13.74 20.81
CA LEU A 300 9.85 13.39 19.44
C LEU A 300 8.48 12.74 19.43
N SER A 301 7.59 13.22 18.57
CA SER A 301 6.28 12.60 18.33
C SER A 301 6.24 12.15 16.87
N VAL A 302 5.83 10.90 16.61
CA VAL A 302 5.78 10.32 15.26
C VAL A 302 4.38 9.75 15.01
N VAL A 303 3.85 9.98 13.82
CA VAL A 303 2.63 9.34 13.31
C VAL A 303 3.00 8.60 12.05
N VAL A 304 2.72 7.30 12.03
CA VAL A 304 2.97 6.42 10.88
C VAL A 304 1.66 6.13 10.17
N HIS A 305 1.63 6.31 8.85
CA HIS A 305 0.48 5.97 8.01
C HIS A 305 0.97 5.18 6.78
N GLY A 306 0.97 3.86 6.90
CA GLY A 306 1.52 3.00 5.86
C GLY A 306 3.04 3.18 5.71
N ASP A 307 3.45 3.72 4.57
CA ASP A 307 4.84 4.07 4.24
C ASP A 307 5.20 5.53 4.58
N ASP A 308 4.20 6.37 4.94
CA ASP A 308 4.37 7.78 5.29
C ASP A 308 4.61 7.97 6.79
N PHE A 309 5.77 8.48 7.17
CA PHE A 309 6.15 8.83 8.54
C PHE A 309 6.18 10.34 8.71
N THR A 310 5.40 10.86 9.66
CA THR A 310 5.38 12.28 10.01
C THR A 310 5.91 12.45 11.42
N ALA A 311 7.00 13.17 11.60
CA ALA A 311 7.66 13.36 12.89
C ALA A 311 7.74 14.84 13.27
N LEU A 312 7.53 15.13 14.56
CA LEU A 312 7.66 16.47 15.14
C LEU A 312 8.75 16.48 16.21
N GLY A 313 9.71 17.38 16.08
CA GLY A 313 10.81 17.55 17.03
C GLY A 313 11.74 18.68 16.67
N SER A 314 12.84 18.85 17.41
CA SER A 314 13.94 19.76 17.04
C SER A 314 14.78 19.17 15.90
N ASP A 315 15.47 20.02 15.12
CA ASP A 315 16.31 19.56 14.01
C ASP A 315 17.29 18.46 14.43
N LYS A 316 18.03 18.66 15.51
CA LYS A 316 18.97 17.66 16.04
C LYS A 316 18.32 16.30 16.34
N ASN A 317 17.11 16.31 16.87
CA ASN A 317 16.40 15.07 17.21
C ASN A 317 15.78 14.43 15.97
N LEU A 318 15.36 15.22 14.99
CA LEU A 318 14.90 14.73 13.69
C LEU A 318 16.06 14.12 12.88
N ASP A 319 17.25 14.73 12.90
CA ASP A 319 18.45 14.13 12.27
C ASP A 319 18.76 12.75 12.86
N TRP A 320 18.73 12.66 14.18
CA TRP A 320 18.91 11.37 14.87
C TRP A 320 17.83 10.35 14.50
N TYR A 321 16.56 10.77 14.45
CA TYR A 321 15.44 9.92 14.09
C TYR A 321 15.55 9.39 12.67
N GLU A 322 15.82 10.27 11.70
CA GLU A 322 16.00 9.89 10.30
C GLU A 322 17.19 8.96 10.13
N ALA A 323 18.32 9.20 10.83
CA ALA A 323 19.47 8.32 10.84
C ALA A 323 19.11 6.94 11.40
N LYS A 324 18.33 6.86 12.50
CA LYS A 324 17.87 5.59 13.07
C LYS A 324 16.97 4.80 12.12
N LEU A 325 16.06 5.46 11.44
CA LEU A 325 15.25 4.79 10.42
C LEU A 325 16.10 4.30 9.24
N ALA A 326 17.10 5.08 8.82
CA ALA A 326 18.00 4.74 7.71
C ALA A 326 18.90 3.52 8.00
N GLU A 327 19.14 3.18 9.27
CA GLU A 327 19.84 1.93 9.65
C GLU A 327 19.04 0.67 9.24
N SER A 328 17.71 0.77 9.14
CA SER A 328 16.83 -0.38 8.89
C SER A 328 16.07 -0.31 7.56
N PHE A 329 15.81 0.88 7.05
CA PHE A 329 14.93 1.11 5.91
C PHE A 329 15.54 2.04 4.86
N GLU A 330 15.18 1.87 3.61
CA GLU A 330 15.51 2.82 2.55
C GLU A 330 14.54 4.00 2.61
N LEU A 331 15.05 5.19 2.95
CA LEU A 331 14.27 6.40 3.16
C LEU A 331 14.21 7.28 1.92
N LYS A 332 13.06 7.91 1.72
CA LYS A 332 12.91 9.12 0.89
C LYS A 332 12.46 10.27 1.78
N ILE A 333 13.40 11.12 2.20
CA ILE A 333 13.08 12.33 2.96
C ILE A 333 12.41 13.31 2.00
N ARG A 334 11.14 13.64 2.24
CA ARG A 334 10.37 14.58 1.40
C ARG A 334 10.65 16.03 1.76
N GLY A 335 11.13 16.28 2.98
CA GLY A 335 11.49 17.58 3.49
C GLY A 335 11.02 17.82 4.92
N ARG A 336 11.33 19.01 5.42
CA ARG A 336 10.89 19.48 6.73
C ARG A 336 10.17 20.81 6.60
N LEU A 337 9.06 20.99 7.34
CA LEU A 337 8.39 22.26 7.50
C LEU A 337 8.72 22.84 8.88
N GLY A 338 8.97 24.14 8.91
CA GLY A 338 9.25 24.85 10.16
C GLY A 338 9.89 26.21 9.90
N GLU A 339 9.79 27.10 10.86
CA GLU A 339 10.35 28.46 10.75
C GLU A 339 11.86 28.43 10.48
N GLY A 340 12.31 29.09 9.42
CA GLY A 340 13.73 29.14 9.02
C GLY A 340 14.25 27.89 8.31
N CYS A 341 13.38 26.95 7.89
CA CYS A 341 13.78 25.89 6.98
C CYS A 341 14.11 26.46 5.59
N THR A 342 15.22 26.01 4.99
CA THR A 342 15.62 26.38 3.62
C THR A 342 14.96 25.51 2.55
N GLY A 343 14.17 24.51 2.96
CA GLY A 343 13.49 23.55 2.11
C GLY A 343 12.12 24.02 1.59
N PRO A 344 11.33 23.10 1.01
CA PRO A 344 10.02 23.43 0.47
C PRO A 344 9.10 23.97 1.58
N GLN A 345 8.37 25.06 1.28
CA GLN A 345 7.38 25.63 2.19
C GLN A 345 6.03 24.90 2.13
N GLN A 346 5.91 23.92 1.28
CA GLN A 346 4.72 23.08 1.14
C GLN A 346 5.09 21.62 0.89
N ILE A 347 4.34 20.70 1.47
CA ILE A 347 4.53 19.27 1.29
C ILE A 347 3.18 18.61 1.08
N ARG A 348 3.09 17.72 0.07
CA ARG A 348 1.88 16.94 -0.18
C ARG A 348 1.89 15.65 0.63
N ILE A 349 0.85 15.44 1.45
CA ILE A 349 0.65 14.24 2.27
C ILE A 349 -0.79 13.76 2.11
N LEU A 350 -0.98 12.47 1.89
CA LEU A 350 -2.32 11.84 1.81
C LEU A 350 -3.30 12.69 0.96
N ASN A 351 -2.88 13.11 -0.23
CA ASN A 351 -3.64 13.98 -1.14
C ASN A 351 -3.99 15.39 -0.60
N ARG A 352 -3.36 15.81 0.50
CA ARG A 352 -3.49 17.17 1.05
C ARG A 352 -2.14 17.89 0.91
N ILE A 353 -2.19 19.20 0.71
CA ILE A 353 -1.01 20.05 0.73
C ILE A 353 -0.97 20.71 2.11
N VAL A 354 0.15 20.56 2.78
CA VAL A 354 0.45 21.27 4.03
C VAL A 354 1.41 22.39 3.69
N THR A 355 1.02 23.62 3.95
CA THR A 355 1.80 24.82 3.66
C THR A 355 2.17 25.52 4.96
N LEU A 356 3.39 25.99 5.07
CA LEU A 356 3.82 26.91 6.13
C LEU A 356 4.09 28.28 5.50
N ASP A 357 3.35 29.28 5.94
CA ASP A 357 3.51 30.67 5.54
C ASP A 357 3.59 31.61 6.76
N ASP A 358 3.60 32.91 6.52
CA ASP A 358 3.68 33.92 7.58
C ASP A 358 2.45 33.92 8.52
N THR A 359 1.33 33.36 8.07
CA THR A 359 0.08 33.23 8.85
C THR A 359 0.06 31.97 9.70
N GLY A 360 0.88 30.98 9.37
CA GLY A 360 1.00 29.72 10.09
C GLY A 360 1.00 28.48 9.19
N LEU A 361 0.59 27.35 9.78
CA LEU A 361 0.51 26.07 9.09
C LEU A 361 -0.92 25.87 8.57
N THR A 362 -1.10 25.68 7.28
CA THR A 362 -2.39 25.47 6.59
C THR A 362 -2.40 24.21 5.74
#